data_a23987ee115e9613ad0ebe7d9b8e5160
#
_entry.id   a23987ee115e9613ad0ebe7d9b8e5160
#
_cell.length_a   1.000
_cell.length_b   1.000
_cell.length_c   1.000
_cell.angle_alpha   90.00
_cell.angle_beta   90.00
_cell.angle_gamma   90.00
#
_symmetry.space_group_name_H-M   'P 1'
#
loop_
_entity.id
_entity.type
_entity.pdbx_description
1 polymer ?
#
loop_
_entity_poly.entity_id
_entity_poly.type
_entity_poly.pdbx_seq_one_letter_code
_entity_poly.pdbx_strand_id
1 'polypeptide(L)'
;MADPAHISLVAVLPVLAAGFAVPQFLPQILKLRRTHDIAGLSTPWALLTGINNTAWFAYFVASHYWFALIPSSSAAVLSGSLGIMLMRQGCGPRGSRVLIGAWTLMLVVAGAFDRRLLGVMLTGAFLVQVVPAVTTAYRTRHPTGIALGTWRLILAEVSCWAAFGAANHDGPLVVLGTTGIASALLMLHRARSRNTTAMTSTSSGRAVPGEPVDGAMGMPMIHH
;
A
#
# COMPACT_ATOMS: atom_id res chain seq x y z
N MET A 1 -3.45 40.41 4.11
CA MET A 1 -4.41 39.82 5.06
C MET A 1 -4.86 38.50 4.45
N ALA A 2 -4.53 37.36 5.08
CA ALA A 2 -4.99 36.06 4.59
C ALA A 2 -6.48 35.93 4.91
N ASP A 3 -7.27 35.46 3.96
CA ASP A 3 -8.70 35.21 4.13
C ASP A 3 -8.90 34.17 5.26
N PRO A 4 -9.70 34.47 6.30
CA PRO A 4 -9.95 33.55 7.41
C PRO A 4 -10.54 32.20 6.95
N ALA A 5 -11.26 32.15 5.82
CA ALA A 5 -11.76 30.92 5.22
C ALA A 5 -10.62 30.03 4.67
N HIS A 6 -9.56 30.63 4.16
CA HIS A 6 -8.37 29.93 3.66
C HIS A 6 -7.56 29.26 4.79
N ILE A 7 -7.47 29.94 5.94
CA ILE A 7 -6.77 29.43 7.12
C ILE A 7 -7.51 28.19 7.69
N SER A 8 -8.84 28.19 7.68
CA SER A 8 -9.64 27.09 8.19
C SER A 8 -9.51 25.83 7.32
N LEU A 9 -9.45 25.96 5.99
CA LEU A 9 -9.34 24.82 5.07
C LEU A 9 -7.98 24.11 5.19
N VAL A 10 -6.89 24.88 5.27
CA VAL A 10 -5.54 24.32 5.44
C VAL A 10 -5.38 23.60 6.78
N ALA A 11 -6.00 24.11 7.84
CA ALA A 11 -5.96 23.49 9.16
C ALA A 11 -6.71 22.13 9.24
N VAL A 12 -7.68 21.89 8.35
CA VAL A 12 -8.44 20.63 8.28
C VAL A 12 -7.64 19.52 7.58
N LEU A 13 -6.73 19.84 6.67
CA LEU A 13 -5.99 18.85 5.87
C LEU A 13 -5.23 17.80 6.70
N PRO A 14 -4.48 18.14 7.77
CA PRO A 14 -3.82 17.14 8.61
C PRO A 14 -4.80 16.21 9.34
N VAL A 15 -5.97 16.73 9.74
CA VAL A 15 -7.02 15.92 10.39
C VAL A 15 -7.62 14.93 9.41
N LEU A 16 -7.89 15.37 8.17
CA LEU A 16 -8.35 14.48 7.09
C LEU A 16 -7.29 13.44 6.76
N ALA A 17 -6.02 13.85 6.64
CA ALA A 17 -4.92 12.92 6.39
C ALA A 17 -4.87 11.84 7.48
N ALA A 18 -4.96 12.21 8.75
CA ALA A 18 -5.02 11.26 9.87
C ALA A 18 -6.24 10.32 9.77
N GLY A 19 -7.41 10.85 9.39
CA GLY A 19 -8.62 10.07 9.18
C GLY A 19 -8.48 9.00 8.09
N PHE A 20 -7.72 9.28 7.02
CA PHE A 20 -7.41 8.29 5.98
C PHE A 20 -6.29 7.34 6.39
N ALA A 21 -5.27 7.82 7.12
CA ALA A 21 -4.14 7.03 7.56
C ALA A 21 -4.53 5.91 8.54
N VAL A 22 -5.43 6.18 9.47
CA VAL A 22 -5.84 5.21 10.50
C VAL A 22 -6.38 3.91 9.89
N PRO A 23 -7.35 3.92 8.95
CA PRO A 23 -7.91 2.69 8.41
C PRO A 23 -7.17 2.16 7.17
N GLN A 24 -6.12 2.80 6.68
CA GLN A 24 -5.57 2.54 5.34
C GLN A 24 -5.13 1.08 5.09
N PHE A 25 -4.69 0.35 6.11
CA PHE A 25 -4.27 -1.04 5.99
C PHE A 25 -5.40 -2.05 6.21
N LEU A 26 -6.55 -1.64 6.77
CA LEU A 26 -7.67 -2.53 7.04
C LEU A 26 -8.20 -3.24 5.78
N PRO A 27 -8.43 -2.57 4.64
CA PRO A 27 -8.90 -3.25 3.45
C PRO A 27 -7.94 -4.35 2.97
N GLN A 28 -6.64 -4.14 3.11
CA GLN A 28 -5.63 -5.13 2.74
C GLN A 28 -5.62 -6.33 3.69
N ILE A 29 -5.68 -6.08 5.00
CA ILE A 29 -5.72 -7.12 6.03
C ILE A 29 -7.00 -7.96 5.88
N LEU A 30 -8.16 -7.31 5.70
CA LEU A 30 -9.43 -8.00 5.54
C LEU A 30 -9.45 -8.85 4.24
N LYS A 31 -8.93 -8.31 3.15
CA LYS A 31 -8.80 -9.06 1.90
C LYS A 31 -7.91 -10.28 2.09
N LEU A 32 -6.71 -10.11 2.65
CA LEU A 32 -5.78 -11.20 2.88
C LEU A 32 -6.37 -12.28 3.80
N ARG A 33 -7.11 -11.90 4.85
CA ARG A 33 -7.80 -12.86 5.74
C ARG A 33 -8.88 -13.66 5.04
N ARG A 34 -9.60 -13.04 4.10
CA ARG A 34 -10.72 -13.68 3.39
C ARG A 34 -10.28 -14.54 2.22
N THR A 35 -9.28 -14.10 1.48
CA THR A 35 -8.87 -14.75 0.22
C THR A 35 -7.60 -15.56 0.32
N HIS A 36 -6.77 -15.33 1.35
CA HIS A 36 -5.41 -15.85 1.47
C HIS A 36 -4.53 -15.57 0.24
N ASP A 37 -4.95 -14.64 -0.62
CA ASP A 37 -4.28 -14.29 -1.85
C ASP A 37 -3.16 -13.27 -1.58
N ILE A 38 -1.92 -13.72 -1.78
CA ILE A 38 -0.68 -12.96 -1.56
C ILE A 38 -0.09 -12.38 -2.86
N ALA A 39 -0.72 -12.65 -4.01
CA ALA A 39 -0.18 -12.26 -5.30
C ALA A 39 -0.03 -10.74 -5.44
N GLY A 40 1.19 -10.28 -5.65
CA GLY A 40 1.52 -8.85 -5.77
C GLY A 40 1.69 -8.12 -4.45
N LEU A 41 1.59 -8.82 -3.30
CA LEU A 41 1.87 -8.24 -1.99
C LEU A 41 3.37 -8.31 -1.67
N SER A 42 3.87 -7.26 -1.05
CA SER A 42 5.27 -7.12 -0.67
C SER A 42 5.43 -7.16 0.85
N THR A 43 6.00 -8.24 1.37
CA THR A 43 6.37 -8.33 2.80
C THR A 43 7.38 -7.24 3.20
N PRO A 44 8.42 -6.93 2.41
CA PRO A 44 9.31 -5.81 2.71
C PRO A 44 8.59 -4.48 2.84
N TRP A 45 7.62 -4.19 1.96
CA TRP A 45 6.80 -2.98 2.08
C TRP A 45 6.06 -2.90 3.42
N ALA A 46 5.35 -3.96 3.79
CA ALA A 46 4.57 -3.98 5.03
C ALA A 46 5.48 -3.80 6.26
N LEU A 47 6.64 -4.48 6.30
CA LEU A 47 7.59 -4.37 7.41
C LEU A 47 8.25 -2.99 7.46
N LEU A 48 8.75 -2.47 6.34
CA LEU A 48 9.36 -1.14 6.26
C LEU A 48 8.36 -0.05 6.65
N THR A 49 7.11 -0.17 6.23
CA THR A 49 6.05 0.75 6.64
C THR A 49 5.82 0.72 8.14
N GLY A 50 5.81 -0.47 8.76
CA GLY A 50 5.71 -0.62 10.21
C GLY A 50 6.89 0.02 10.95
N ILE A 51 8.11 -0.24 10.49
CA ILE A 51 9.35 0.33 11.04
C ILE A 51 9.35 1.85 10.92
N ASN A 52 9.05 2.38 9.73
CA ASN A 52 9.02 3.82 9.49
C ASN A 52 7.97 4.52 10.37
N ASN A 53 6.77 3.95 10.50
CA ASN A 53 5.74 4.54 11.34
C ASN A 53 6.07 4.44 12.84
N THR A 54 6.81 3.41 13.27
CA THR A 54 7.34 3.35 14.64
C THR A 54 8.40 4.43 14.87
N ALA A 55 9.27 4.69 13.89
CA ALA A 55 10.24 5.77 13.98
C ALA A 55 9.57 7.17 13.91
N TRP A 56 8.53 7.35 13.10
CA TRP A 56 7.69 8.55 13.11
C TRP A 56 7.02 8.75 14.46
N PHE A 57 6.47 7.69 15.07
CA PHE A 57 5.89 7.76 16.41
C PHE A 57 6.91 8.27 17.43
N ALA A 58 8.13 7.71 17.45
CA ALA A 58 9.19 8.17 18.33
C ALA A 58 9.57 9.64 18.08
N TYR A 59 9.67 10.04 16.81
CA TYR A 59 9.93 11.43 16.42
C TYR A 59 8.83 12.38 16.91
N PHE A 60 7.55 12.00 16.77
CA PHE A 60 6.42 12.82 17.21
C PHE A 60 6.33 12.94 18.72
N VAL A 61 6.63 11.87 19.46
CA VAL A 61 6.76 11.94 20.94
C VAL A 61 7.85 12.93 21.33
N ALA A 62 9.04 12.81 20.74
CA ALA A 62 10.17 13.71 21.02
C ALA A 62 9.94 15.16 20.59
N SER A 63 9.02 15.39 19.65
CA SER A 63 8.66 16.72 19.12
C SER A 63 7.38 17.27 19.72
N HIS A 64 6.73 16.55 20.64
CA HIS A 64 5.44 16.91 21.28
C HIS A 64 4.26 17.06 20.29
N TYR A 65 4.30 16.34 19.14
CA TYR A 65 3.21 16.32 18.14
C TYR A 65 2.16 15.25 18.47
N TRP A 66 1.41 15.45 19.52
CA TRP A 66 0.48 14.46 20.10
C TRP A 66 -0.58 13.94 19.11
N PHE A 67 -1.11 14.81 18.24
CA PHE A 67 -2.12 14.42 17.25
C PHE A 67 -1.59 13.44 16.19
N ALA A 68 -0.29 13.47 15.90
CA ALA A 68 0.32 12.60 14.93
C ALA A 68 0.63 11.18 15.48
N LEU A 69 0.47 10.97 16.80
CA LEU A 69 0.68 9.67 17.41
C LEU A 69 -0.37 8.64 16.99
N ILE A 70 -1.64 9.06 16.84
CA ILE A 70 -2.74 8.17 16.47
C ILE A 70 -2.53 7.54 15.09
N PRO A 71 -2.34 8.32 14.01
CA PRO A 71 -2.11 7.73 12.68
C PRO A 71 -0.81 6.93 12.61
N SER A 72 0.29 7.39 13.21
CA SER A 72 1.56 6.65 13.16
C SER A 72 1.51 5.34 13.94
N SER A 73 0.92 5.30 15.15
CA SER A 73 0.75 4.05 15.90
C SER A 73 -0.19 3.08 15.18
N SER A 74 -1.32 3.56 14.64
CA SER A 74 -2.23 2.74 13.85
C SER A 74 -1.53 2.14 12.64
N ALA A 75 -0.81 2.94 11.86
CA ALA A 75 -0.07 2.47 10.70
C ALA A 75 1.04 1.47 11.08
N ALA A 76 1.77 1.71 12.17
CA ALA A 76 2.79 0.79 12.66
C ALA A 76 2.20 -0.58 13.03
N VAL A 77 1.12 -0.60 13.80
CA VAL A 77 0.47 -1.84 14.25
C VAL A 77 -0.16 -2.59 13.07
N LEU A 78 -0.90 -1.90 12.21
CA LEU A 78 -1.64 -2.54 11.12
C LEU A 78 -0.68 -3.04 10.02
N SER A 79 0.31 -2.25 9.62
CA SER A 79 1.29 -2.70 8.62
C SER A 79 2.23 -3.77 9.16
N GLY A 80 2.64 -3.68 10.42
CA GLY A 80 3.38 -4.74 11.12
C GLY A 80 2.60 -6.05 11.17
N SER A 81 1.30 -5.99 11.51
CA SER A 81 0.40 -7.14 11.50
C SER A 81 0.27 -7.76 10.10
N LEU A 82 0.14 -6.93 9.07
CA LEU A 82 0.13 -7.38 7.67
C LEU A 82 1.45 -8.08 7.31
N GLY A 83 2.60 -7.53 7.69
CA GLY A 83 3.90 -8.13 7.47
C GLY A 83 4.03 -9.50 8.14
N ILE A 84 3.59 -9.64 9.39
CA ILE A 84 3.56 -10.90 10.12
C ILE A 84 2.64 -11.93 9.43
N MET A 85 1.46 -11.49 8.98
CA MET A 85 0.53 -12.37 8.25
C MET A 85 1.16 -12.92 6.96
N LEU A 86 1.83 -12.07 6.18
CA LEU A 86 2.54 -12.47 4.97
C LEU A 86 3.68 -13.44 5.27
N MET A 87 4.45 -13.21 6.33
CA MET A 87 5.51 -14.13 6.75
C MET A 87 4.96 -15.51 7.16
N ARG A 88 3.82 -15.56 7.88
CA ARG A 88 3.15 -16.80 8.25
C ARG A 88 2.64 -17.60 7.04
N GLN A 89 2.36 -16.91 5.92
CA GLN A 89 1.99 -17.56 4.65
C GLN A 89 3.21 -17.92 3.78
N GLY A 90 4.41 -17.92 4.35
CA GLY A 90 5.64 -18.31 3.66
C GLY A 90 6.30 -17.20 2.83
N CYS A 91 5.72 -16.00 2.78
CA CYS A 91 6.27 -14.85 2.06
C CYS A 91 7.31 -14.12 2.90
N GLY A 92 8.43 -14.77 3.19
CA GLY A 92 9.53 -14.14 3.94
C GLY A 92 10.25 -13.06 3.11
N PRO A 93 10.85 -12.04 3.77
CA PRO A 93 11.59 -10.96 3.10
C PRO A 93 13.01 -11.38 2.70
N ARG A 94 13.20 -12.60 2.12
CA ARG A 94 14.51 -13.24 1.94
C ARG A 94 15.53 -12.33 1.24
N GLY A 95 15.17 -11.70 0.11
CA GLY A 95 16.05 -10.81 -0.64
C GLY A 95 16.21 -9.40 -0.06
N SER A 96 15.40 -9.02 0.95
CA SER A 96 15.35 -7.66 1.50
C SER A 96 15.73 -7.59 2.98
N ARG A 97 16.18 -8.69 3.58
CA ARG A 97 16.53 -8.73 5.02
C ARG A 97 17.64 -7.74 5.37
N VAL A 98 18.66 -7.68 4.52
CA VAL A 98 19.79 -6.74 4.70
C VAL A 98 19.30 -5.30 4.60
N LEU A 99 18.46 -4.98 3.60
CA LEU A 99 17.86 -3.66 3.46
C LEU A 99 17.04 -3.26 4.69
N ILE A 100 16.16 -4.16 5.15
CA ILE A 100 15.31 -3.91 6.32
C ILE A 100 16.17 -3.71 7.57
N GLY A 101 17.15 -4.59 7.79
CA GLY A 101 18.06 -4.50 8.95
C GLY A 101 18.92 -3.24 8.93
N ALA A 102 19.55 -2.93 7.80
CA ALA A 102 20.38 -1.73 7.64
C ALA A 102 19.53 -0.45 7.79
N TRP A 103 18.33 -0.41 7.20
CA TRP A 103 17.42 0.72 7.34
C TRP A 103 16.97 0.91 8.78
N THR A 104 16.57 -0.16 9.47
CA THR A 104 16.19 -0.11 10.89
C THR A 104 17.33 0.39 11.75
N LEU A 105 18.54 -0.15 11.57
CA LEU A 105 19.73 0.29 12.30
C LEU A 105 20.00 1.78 12.06
N MET A 106 19.91 2.24 10.82
CA MET A 106 20.12 3.65 10.47
C MET A 106 19.11 4.57 11.16
N LEU A 107 17.84 4.20 11.22
CA LEU A 107 16.82 4.97 11.92
C LEU A 107 17.03 5.00 13.44
N VAL A 108 17.43 3.85 14.03
CA VAL A 108 17.74 3.76 15.47
C VAL A 108 18.95 4.64 15.80
N VAL A 109 20.02 4.54 15.01
CA VAL A 109 21.22 5.36 15.19
C VAL A 109 20.88 6.84 15.04
N ALA A 110 20.17 7.23 13.95
CA ALA A 110 19.78 8.62 13.76
C ALA A 110 18.95 9.17 14.93
N GLY A 111 17.98 8.39 15.42
CA GLY A 111 17.16 8.77 16.57
C GLY A 111 17.91 8.87 17.89
N ALA A 112 18.97 8.06 18.07
CA ALA A 112 19.81 8.10 19.25
C ALA A 112 20.79 9.31 19.25
N PHE A 113 21.22 9.78 18.06
CA PHE A 113 22.13 10.90 17.94
C PHE A 113 21.41 12.26 17.96
N ASP A 114 20.41 12.44 17.09
CA ASP A 114 19.67 13.70 17.00
C ASP A 114 18.30 13.49 16.34
N ARG A 115 17.26 14.06 16.97
CA ARG A 115 15.90 14.04 16.41
C ARG A 115 15.80 14.72 15.03
N ARG A 116 16.65 15.75 14.75
CA ARG A 116 16.65 16.41 13.44
C ARG A 116 17.15 15.47 12.36
N LEU A 117 18.21 14.71 12.66
CA LEU A 117 18.72 13.69 11.75
C LEU A 117 17.67 12.62 11.48
N LEU A 118 16.97 12.16 12.52
CA LEU A 118 15.83 11.23 12.35
C LEU A 118 14.75 11.80 11.44
N GLY A 119 14.36 13.08 11.64
CA GLY A 119 13.38 13.75 10.80
C GLY A 119 13.78 13.80 9.31
N VAL A 120 15.05 14.14 9.03
CA VAL A 120 15.59 14.13 7.65
C VAL A 120 15.56 12.72 7.05
N MET A 121 15.97 11.69 7.81
CA MET A 121 15.90 10.30 7.36
C MET A 121 14.48 9.86 7.06
N LEU A 122 13.54 10.24 7.92
CA LEU A 122 12.12 9.89 7.75
C LEU A 122 11.48 10.56 6.53
N THR A 123 11.95 11.73 6.09
CA THR A 123 11.49 12.36 4.85
C THR A 123 11.76 11.47 3.63
N GLY A 124 12.92 10.78 3.59
CA GLY A 124 13.26 9.81 2.55
C GLY A 124 12.65 8.42 2.76
N ALA A 125 12.13 8.13 3.94
CA ALA A 125 11.67 6.81 4.33
C ALA A 125 10.52 6.28 3.46
N PHE A 126 9.66 7.19 2.94
CA PHE A 126 8.56 6.81 2.07
C PHE A 126 9.04 6.11 0.78
N LEU A 127 10.12 6.62 0.16
CA LEU A 127 10.69 5.99 -1.03
C LEU A 127 11.23 4.59 -0.73
N VAL A 128 11.95 4.44 0.38
CA VAL A 128 12.50 3.15 0.80
C VAL A 128 11.41 2.11 1.02
N GLN A 129 10.27 2.50 1.61
CA GLN A 129 9.17 1.56 1.86
C GLN A 129 8.33 1.26 0.62
N VAL A 130 8.12 2.22 -0.30
CA VAL A 130 7.18 2.05 -1.42
C VAL A 130 7.79 1.30 -2.60
N VAL A 131 9.10 1.42 -2.83
CA VAL A 131 9.80 0.74 -3.94
C VAL A 131 9.57 -0.78 -3.92
N PRO A 132 9.69 -1.51 -2.80
CA PRO A 132 9.38 -2.94 -2.76
C PRO A 132 7.93 -3.27 -3.11
N ALA A 133 6.95 -2.41 -2.76
CA ALA A 133 5.55 -2.63 -3.12
C ALA A 133 5.35 -2.54 -4.64
N VAL A 134 5.82 -1.44 -5.25
CA VAL A 134 5.70 -1.19 -6.69
C VAL A 134 6.42 -2.28 -7.48
N THR A 135 7.68 -2.58 -7.14
CA THR A 135 8.47 -3.60 -7.84
C THR A 135 7.81 -4.98 -7.74
N THR A 136 7.30 -5.37 -6.58
CA THR A 136 6.60 -6.65 -6.42
C THR A 136 5.31 -6.69 -7.24
N ALA A 137 4.50 -5.63 -7.20
CA ALA A 137 3.26 -5.56 -7.97
C ALA A 137 3.49 -5.66 -9.48
N TYR A 138 4.55 -5.00 -10.00
CA TYR A 138 4.85 -4.99 -11.43
C TYR A 138 5.55 -6.28 -11.90
N ARG A 139 6.34 -6.93 -11.05
CA ARG A 139 6.95 -8.23 -11.36
C ARG A 139 5.96 -9.39 -11.26
N THR A 140 4.90 -9.26 -10.49
CA THR A 140 3.86 -10.29 -10.36
C THR A 140 2.97 -10.25 -11.59
N ARG A 141 2.91 -11.35 -12.36
CA ARG A 141 2.09 -11.42 -13.59
C ARG A 141 0.64 -11.05 -13.32
N HIS A 142 0.13 -11.50 -12.19
CA HIS A 142 -1.27 -11.34 -11.78
C HIS A 142 -1.38 -10.91 -10.30
N PRO A 143 -1.33 -9.59 -9.98
CA PRO A 143 -1.33 -9.09 -8.61
C PRO A 143 -2.75 -9.02 -8.01
N THR A 144 -3.41 -10.16 -7.90
CA THR A 144 -4.79 -10.28 -7.40
C THR A 144 -4.93 -10.02 -5.90
N GLY A 145 -3.84 -10.19 -5.13
CA GLY A 145 -3.83 -9.95 -3.70
C GLY A 145 -3.96 -8.49 -3.28
N ILE A 146 -3.66 -7.52 -4.17
CA ILE A 146 -3.66 -6.10 -3.84
C ILE A 146 -5.08 -5.61 -3.56
N ALA A 147 -5.29 -4.95 -2.41
CA ALA A 147 -6.55 -4.31 -2.05
C ALA A 147 -6.62 -2.88 -2.57
N LEU A 148 -7.55 -2.60 -3.49
CA LEU A 148 -7.77 -1.25 -4.03
C LEU A 148 -8.11 -0.23 -2.95
N GLY A 149 -8.85 -0.64 -1.91
CA GLY A 149 -9.23 0.22 -0.79
C GLY A 149 -8.03 0.82 -0.07
N THR A 150 -7.01 0.02 0.24
CA THR A 150 -5.77 0.49 0.87
C THR A 150 -5.10 1.59 0.04
N TRP A 151 -4.91 1.37 -1.26
CA TRP A 151 -4.23 2.35 -2.11
C TRP A 151 -5.06 3.60 -2.41
N ARG A 152 -6.39 3.52 -2.33
CA ARG A 152 -7.28 4.71 -2.39
C ARG A 152 -7.14 5.55 -1.12
N LEU A 153 -7.08 4.93 0.05
CA LEU A 153 -6.88 5.63 1.33
C LEU A 153 -5.49 6.27 1.39
N ILE A 154 -4.45 5.55 0.96
CA ILE A 154 -3.10 6.12 0.83
C ILE A 154 -3.10 7.32 -0.12
N LEU A 155 -3.76 7.21 -1.29
CA LEU A 155 -3.86 8.33 -2.24
C LEU A 155 -4.52 9.56 -1.62
N ALA A 156 -5.62 9.36 -0.90
CA ALA A 156 -6.32 10.45 -0.22
C ALA A 156 -5.45 11.10 0.86
N GLU A 157 -4.78 10.29 1.69
CA GLU A 157 -3.87 10.76 2.72
C GLU A 157 -2.73 11.61 2.15
N VAL A 158 -1.97 11.04 1.18
CA VAL A 158 -0.80 11.73 0.61
C VAL A 158 -1.20 12.97 -0.21
N SER A 159 -2.42 13.02 -0.75
CA SER A 159 -2.97 14.21 -1.40
C SER A 159 -3.22 15.34 -0.38
N CYS A 160 -3.72 14.99 0.83
CA CYS A 160 -3.86 15.96 1.91
C CYS A 160 -2.49 16.50 2.34
N TRP A 161 -1.49 15.63 2.47
CA TRP A 161 -0.13 16.06 2.82
C TRP A 161 0.52 16.92 1.74
N ALA A 162 0.34 16.59 0.44
CA ALA A 162 0.82 17.41 -0.67
C ALA A 162 0.20 18.81 -0.64
N ALA A 163 -1.13 18.88 -0.47
CA ALA A 163 -1.86 20.14 -0.41
C ALA A 163 -1.45 20.98 0.83
N PHE A 164 -1.31 20.34 1.99
CA PHE A 164 -0.85 21.00 3.21
C PHE A 164 0.58 21.52 3.06
N GLY A 165 1.49 20.72 2.51
CA GLY A 165 2.87 21.12 2.24
C GLY A 165 2.96 22.29 1.26
N ALA A 166 2.18 22.26 0.18
CA ALA A 166 2.14 23.34 -0.79
C ALA A 166 1.61 24.65 -0.17
N ALA A 167 0.56 24.58 0.64
CA ALA A 167 -0.01 25.74 1.31
C ALA A 167 0.93 26.38 2.34
N ASN A 168 1.78 25.57 2.99
CA ASN A 168 2.74 26.03 3.99
C ASN A 168 4.17 26.22 3.44
N HIS A 169 4.38 26.07 2.14
CA HIS A 169 5.70 26.11 1.49
C HIS A 169 6.70 25.09 2.09
N ASP A 170 6.19 23.94 2.56
CA ASP A 170 6.99 22.85 3.13
C ASP A 170 7.41 21.88 2.02
N GLY A 171 8.62 22.08 1.48
CA GLY A 171 9.17 21.27 0.40
C GLY A 171 9.20 19.76 0.72
N PRO A 172 9.68 19.30 1.88
CA PRO A 172 9.62 17.91 2.32
C PRO A 172 8.23 17.28 2.22
N LEU A 173 7.17 17.95 2.68
CA LEU A 173 5.81 17.44 2.60
C LEU A 173 5.27 17.41 1.16
N VAL A 174 5.66 18.38 0.32
CA VAL A 174 5.31 18.35 -1.11
C VAL A 174 5.97 17.15 -1.80
N VAL A 175 7.25 16.89 -1.54
CA VAL A 175 7.96 15.73 -2.09
C VAL A 175 7.33 14.42 -1.60
N LEU A 176 7.05 14.29 -0.30
CA LEU A 176 6.37 13.15 0.27
C LEU A 176 5.01 12.91 -0.41
N GLY A 177 4.20 13.96 -0.51
CA GLY A 177 2.86 13.87 -1.08
C GLY A 177 2.89 13.53 -2.57
N THR A 178 3.73 14.20 -3.37
CA THR A 178 3.81 13.95 -4.83
C THR A 178 4.34 12.55 -5.16
N THR A 179 5.39 12.09 -4.46
CA THR A 179 5.91 10.73 -4.61
C THR A 179 4.90 9.68 -4.15
N GLY A 180 4.15 9.98 -3.08
CA GLY A 180 3.06 9.15 -2.59
C GLY A 180 1.92 9.04 -3.58
N ILE A 181 1.47 10.15 -4.16
CA ILE A 181 0.44 10.18 -5.20
C ILE A 181 0.88 9.34 -6.41
N ALA A 182 2.09 9.56 -6.93
CA ALA A 182 2.62 8.79 -8.05
C ALA A 182 2.62 7.28 -7.75
N SER A 183 3.10 6.89 -6.59
CA SER A 183 3.15 5.48 -6.16
C SER A 183 1.76 4.87 -6.00
N ALA A 184 0.83 5.59 -5.38
CA ALA A 184 -0.54 5.12 -5.20
C ALA A 184 -1.27 4.95 -6.54
N LEU A 185 -1.07 5.88 -7.49
CA LEU A 185 -1.63 5.78 -8.83
C LEU A 185 -1.06 4.59 -9.60
N LEU A 186 0.26 4.34 -9.53
CA LEU A 186 0.89 3.17 -10.14
C LEU A 186 0.30 1.86 -9.59
N MET A 187 0.13 1.77 -8.27
CA MET A 187 -0.47 0.59 -7.63
C MET A 187 -1.94 0.41 -7.99
N LEU A 188 -2.72 1.49 -8.03
CA LEU A 188 -4.12 1.46 -8.44
C LEU A 188 -4.27 1.07 -9.92
N HIS A 189 -3.43 1.63 -10.80
CA HIS A 189 -3.40 1.25 -12.20
C HIS A 189 -3.09 -0.23 -12.36
N ARG A 190 -2.06 -0.72 -11.70
CA ARG A 190 -1.66 -2.13 -11.76
C ARG A 190 -2.73 -3.08 -11.22
N ALA A 191 -3.43 -2.69 -10.17
CA ALA A 191 -4.51 -3.50 -9.60
C ALA A 191 -5.80 -3.50 -10.44
N ARG A 192 -6.04 -2.42 -11.24
CA ARG A 192 -7.23 -2.29 -12.11
C ARG A 192 -7.09 -2.94 -13.47
N SER A 193 -5.91 -2.92 -14.08
CA SER A 193 -5.67 -3.37 -15.47
C SER A 193 -6.11 -4.82 -15.76
N ARG A 194 -6.59 -5.54 -14.76
CA ARG A 194 -7.12 -6.90 -14.83
C ARG A 194 -8.62 -7.05 -14.98
N ASN A 195 -9.39 -6.11 -14.46
CA ASN A 195 -10.84 -6.24 -14.56
C ASN A 195 -11.32 -6.16 -16.02
N THR A 196 -10.56 -5.46 -16.86
CA THR A 196 -10.85 -5.33 -18.28
C THR A 196 -10.57 -6.63 -19.06
N THR A 197 -9.49 -7.34 -18.75
CA THR A 197 -9.13 -8.59 -19.45
C THR A 197 -10.05 -9.77 -19.07
N ALA A 198 -10.51 -9.83 -17.82
CA ALA A 198 -11.44 -10.85 -17.38
C ALA A 198 -12.86 -10.66 -17.99
N MET A 199 -13.31 -9.42 -18.18
CA MET A 199 -14.60 -9.13 -18.82
C MET A 199 -14.59 -9.45 -20.31
N THR A 200 -13.50 -9.22 -21.03
CA THR A 200 -13.38 -9.53 -22.47
C THR A 200 -13.31 -11.04 -22.73
N SER A 201 -12.70 -11.82 -21.86
CA SER A 201 -12.66 -13.28 -22.01
C SER A 201 -14.01 -13.96 -21.75
N THR A 202 -14.84 -13.40 -20.89
CA THR A 202 -16.18 -13.94 -20.59
C THR A 202 -17.20 -13.60 -21.70
N SER A 203 -17.01 -12.49 -22.41
CA SER A 203 -17.90 -12.10 -23.52
C SER A 203 -17.58 -12.84 -24.83
N SER A 204 -16.34 -13.29 -25.03
CA SER A 204 -15.93 -14.04 -26.24
C SER A 204 -16.28 -15.53 -26.17
N GLY A 205 -16.62 -16.08 -25.00
CA GLY A 205 -16.98 -17.49 -24.82
C GLY A 205 -18.47 -17.81 -24.98
N ARG A 206 -19.34 -16.82 -25.32
CA ARG A 206 -20.79 -17.02 -25.37
C ARG A 206 -21.39 -16.86 -26.78
N ALA A 207 -20.67 -17.32 -27.79
CA ALA A 207 -21.25 -17.40 -29.15
C ALA A 207 -20.76 -18.67 -29.87
N VAL A 208 -21.29 -19.81 -29.48
CA VAL A 208 -21.45 -20.94 -30.42
C VAL A 208 -22.92 -21.34 -30.39
N PRO A 209 -23.72 -20.86 -31.34
CA PRO A 209 -25.04 -21.44 -31.60
C PRO A 209 -24.86 -22.65 -32.50
N GLY A 210 -25.27 -23.82 -32.04
CA GLY A 210 -25.81 -24.85 -32.89
C GLY A 210 -24.78 -25.75 -33.62
N GLU A 211 -24.28 -26.76 -32.94
CA GLU A 211 -23.91 -27.99 -33.65
C GLU A 211 -25.09 -28.94 -33.57
N PRO A 212 -25.67 -29.37 -34.72
CA PRO A 212 -26.78 -30.33 -34.73
C PRO A 212 -26.24 -31.70 -34.30
N VAL A 213 -26.90 -32.27 -33.31
CA VAL A 213 -26.74 -33.68 -32.95
C VAL A 213 -27.39 -34.50 -34.04
N ASP A 214 -26.61 -34.85 -35.05
CA ASP A 214 -27.01 -35.93 -35.96
C ASP A 214 -26.68 -37.27 -35.31
N GLY A 215 -27.75 -38.03 -35.10
CA GLY A 215 -27.68 -39.39 -34.63
C GLY A 215 -27.12 -40.34 -35.69
N ALA A 216 -26.51 -41.37 -35.25
CA ALA A 216 -26.63 -42.74 -35.82
C ALA A 216 -25.89 -43.71 -34.93
N MET A 217 -26.63 -44.53 -34.28
CA MET A 217 -26.64 -46.01 -34.35
C MET A 217 -25.29 -46.65 -34.74
N GLY A 218 -24.85 -47.52 -33.85
CA GLY A 218 -23.81 -48.47 -34.13
C GLY A 218 -23.33 -49.24 -32.90
N MET A 219 -24.19 -50.09 -32.30
CA MET A 219 -23.65 -51.27 -31.60
C MET A 219 -22.94 -52.20 -32.58
N PRO A 220 -21.85 -52.85 -32.18
CA PRO A 220 -21.96 -54.27 -31.98
C PRO A 220 -21.33 -54.76 -30.67
N MET A 221 -22.04 -55.72 -30.09
CA MET A 221 -21.52 -56.76 -29.20
C MET A 221 -20.31 -57.46 -29.83
N ILE A 222 -19.41 -57.99 -28.99
CA ILE A 222 -19.06 -59.43 -28.89
C ILE A 222 -17.72 -59.60 -28.10
N HIS A 223 -17.82 -60.48 -27.06
CA HIS A 223 -16.93 -61.55 -26.60
C HIS A 223 -15.38 -61.32 -26.50
N HIS A 224 -14.81 -61.41 -25.43
CA HIS A 224 -14.31 -62.53 -24.62
C HIS A 224 -13.76 -62.03 -23.27
#